data_436980aec10f2a1460715ffb023efecb
#
_entry.id   436980aec10f2a1460715ffb023efecb
#
_cell.length_a   1.000
_cell.length_b   1.000
_cell.length_c   1.000
_cell.angle_alpha   90.00
_cell.angle_beta   90.00
_cell.angle_gamma   90.00
#
_symmetry.space_group_name_H-M   'P 1'
#
loop_
_entity.id
_entity.type
_entity.pdbx_description
1 polymer ?
#
loop_
_entity_poly.entity_id
_entity_poly.type
_entity_poly.pdbx_seq_one_letter_code
_entity_poly.pdbx_strand_id
1 'polypeptide(L)'
;MQMRHVSRREFLLSGAGLPAVLRAHARTAPKPVVSIVRIRNDRVGAAVEEALDLLGGLKHVAKGVNTVMLKPNLVFPEPAATTKLAVVRALAGAMRRAGKEVSIGEGSAAAPKFNVLGPQVYRTRKREILDPMQQYVFEQLGYADLAKTLRVPLVNLHSGELVEVAVPGGFVFNKLTLHHSLVETDLLCSVPMMKTHQLATVTLGMKNLIGAFPGTVYQSVRGHVHDLGAQVEPTAASAVVVDMVRANKLGLVVIDGSMAMEGNGPSLGKTLKMDVIVAGTNPVAADMAAASLMGFEPAEVPVFHWANKAGLKPAALEEIEIRGEPLHRLRRSFVKPQVYAWNAIRPYWGAKEITRRAPGGAGGSNVDGLIAGLLGPDGRSIGLL
;
A
#
# COMPACT_ATOMS: atom_id res chain seq x y z
N MET A 1 -47.65 26.22 -48.85
CA MET A 1 -46.29 25.64 -48.87
C MET A 1 -46.41 24.14 -48.61
N GLN A 2 -46.47 23.39 -49.70
CA GLN A 2 -46.79 21.93 -49.67
C GLN A 2 -45.52 21.13 -49.37
N MET A 3 -45.57 20.31 -48.34
CA MET A 3 -44.52 19.30 -48.05
C MET A 3 -44.73 18.07 -48.97
N ARG A 4 -43.73 17.74 -49.80
CA ARG A 4 -43.68 16.52 -50.59
C ARG A 4 -43.24 15.33 -49.70
N HIS A 5 -44.12 14.32 -49.63
CA HIS A 5 -43.76 13.02 -49.07
C HIS A 5 -42.90 12.24 -50.09
N VAL A 6 -41.69 11.88 -49.69
CA VAL A 6 -40.80 10.95 -50.42
C VAL A 6 -41.10 9.54 -49.96
N SER A 7 -41.48 8.65 -50.92
CA SER A 7 -41.86 7.26 -50.63
C SER A 7 -40.61 6.35 -50.42
N ARG A 8 -40.78 5.34 -49.58
CA ARG A 8 -39.73 4.35 -49.22
C ARG A 8 -39.15 3.56 -50.43
N ARG A 9 -39.65 3.71 -51.63
CA ARG A 9 -39.18 2.99 -52.81
C ARG A 9 -38.10 3.69 -53.64
N GLU A 10 -37.87 4.98 -53.43
CA GLU A 10 -36.84 5.72 -54.18
C GLU A 10 -35.44 5.71 -53.53
N PHE A 11 -35.32 5.08 -52.35
CA PHE A 11 -34.04 5.01 -51.63
C PHE A 11 -33.20 3.76 -51.99
N LEU A 12 -33.69 2.88 -52.89
CA LEU A 12 -33.05 1.60 -53.19
C LEU A 12 -32.38 1.46 -54.57
N LEU A 13 -32.23 2.56 -55.33
CA LEU A 13 -31.65 2.49 -56.69
C LEU A 13 -30.54 3.49 -56.98
N SER A 14 -29.80 4.00 -55.99
CA SER A 14 -28.51 4.66 -56.22
C SER A 14 -27.38 3.73 -55.74
N GLY A 15 -26.94 2.86 -56.64
CA GLY A 15 -25.71 2.12 -56.52
C GLY A 15 -24.50 3.07 -56.53
N ALA A 16 -23.96 3.35 -55.37
CA ALA A 16 -22.66 3.97 -55.23
C ALA A 16 -21.96 3.36 -54.03
N GLY A 17 -20.83 2.77 -54.29
CA GLY A 17 -19.80 2.19 -53.47
C GLY A 17 -19.97 2.27 -51.95
N LEU A 18 -19.98 1.08 -51.32
CA LEU A 18 -19.74 0.94 -49.89
C LEU A 18 -18.44 1.69 -49.53
N PRO A 19 -18.48 2.71 -48.67
CA PRO A 19 -17.26 3.25 -48.13
C PRO A 19 -16.60 2.10 -47.34
N ALA A 20 -15.33 1.82 -47.65
CA ALA A 20 -14.49 0.95 -46.86
C ALA A 20 -14.56 1.49 -45.42
N VAL A 21 -15.24 0.74 -44.56
CA VAL A 21 -15.22 1.00 -43.11
C VAL A 21 -13.77 0.84 -42.72
N LEU A 22 -13.05 1.96 -42.64
CA LEU A 22 -11.77 2.05 -41.93
C LEU A 22 -12.07 1.51 -40.54
N ARG A 23 -11.73 0.23 -40.30
CA ARG A 23 -11.53 -0.29 -38.93
C ARG A 23 -10.46 0.57 -38.33
N ALA A 24 -10.85 1.66 -37.66
CA ALA A 24 -10.00 2.33 -36.72
C ALA A 24 -9.59 1.23 -35.74
N HIS A 25 -8.36 0.74 -35.89
CA HIS A 25 -7.74 -0.07 -34.86
C HIS A 25 -7.72 0.85 -33.64
N ALA A 26 -8.63 0.65 -32.73
CA ALA A 26 -8.57 1.28 -31.43
C ALA A 26 -7.19 0.94 -30.89
N ARG A 27 -6.28 1.93 -30.87
CA ARG A 27 -4.96 1.76 -30.26
C ARG A 27 -5.26 1.39 -28.83
N THR A 28 -5.10 0.11 -28.47
CA THR A 28 -5.18 -0.34 -27.10
C THR A 28 -4.18 0.49 -26.30
N ALA A 29 -4.63 1.09 -25.21
CA ALA A 29 -3.74 1.83 -24.33
C ALA A 29 -2.54 0.94 -23.97
N PRO A 30 -1.33 1.49 -23.94
CA PRO A 30 -0.14 0.70 -23.61
C PRO A 30 -0.33 0.03 -22.26
N LYS A 31 0.09 -1.23 -22.16
CA LYS A 31 0.04 -1.99 -20.91
C LYS A 31 0.91 -1.30 -19.86
N PRO A 32 0.47 -1.22 -18.60
CA PRO A 32 1.33 -0.75 -17.52
C PRO A 32 2.52 -1.68 -17.36
N VAL A 33 3.70 -1.09 -17.17
CA VAL A 33 4.96 -1.82 -17.00
C VAL A 33 5.21 -2.08 -15.53
N VAL A 34 5.58 -3.32 -15.21
CA VAL A 34 6.07 -3.73 -13.88
C VAL A 34 7.46 -4.35 -14.05
N SER A 35 8.43 -3.88 -13.30
CA SER A 35 9.76 -4.45 -13.24
C SER A 35 9.87 -5.46 -12.08
N ILE A 36 10.53 -6.59 -12.35
CA ILE A 36 10.84 -7.63 -11.35
C ILE A 36 12.34 -7.87 -11.41
N VAL A 37 13.06 -7.58 -10.32
CA VAL A 37 14.51 -7.66 -10.26
C VAL A 37 14.96 -8.54 -9.11
N ARG A 38 15.82 -9.52 -9.38
CA ARG A 38 16.43 -10.34 -8.34
C ARG A 38 17.55 -9.56 -7.64
N ILE A 39 17.53 -9.57 -6.31
CA ILE A 39 18.64 -9.06 -5.50
C ILE A 39 19.77 -10.11 -5.55
N ARG A 40 20.93 -9.72 -6.07
CA ARG A 40 22.11 -10.59 -6.18
C ARG A 40 23.18 -10.11 -5.23
N ASN A 41 23.78 -11.05 -4.46
CA ASN A 41 24.87 -10.76 -3.52
C ASN A 41 24.50 -9.67 -2.50
N ASP A 42 23.28 -9.69 -1.99
CA ASP A 42 22.72 -8.72 -1.05
C ASP A 42 22.80 -7.24 -1.49
N ARG A 43 23.01 -6.98 -2.80
CA ARG A 43 23.10 -5.63 -3.36
C ARG A 43 21.73 -5.03 -3.64
N VAL A 44 20.99 -4.76 -2.53
CA VAL A 44 19.63 -4.21 -2.58
C VAL A 44 19.57 -2.90 -3.40
N GLY A 45 20.54 -2.00 -3.19
CA GLY A 45 20.57 -0.72 -3.89
C GLY A 45 20.65 -0.86 -5.41
N ALA A 46 21.50 -1.76 -5.91
CA ALA A 46 21.63 -2.04 -7.34
C ALA A 46 20.32 -2.61 -7.92
N ALA A 47 19.63 -3.48 -7.16
CA ALA A 47 18.35 -4.04 -7.61
C ALA A 47 17.24 -2.97 -7.66
N VAL A 48 17.24 -2.01 -6.75
CA VAL A 48 16.30 -0.86 -6.78
C VAL A 48 16.58 0.02 -8.01
N GLU A 49 17.84 0.33 -8.29
CA GLU A 49 18.22 1.13 -9.46
C GLU A 49 17.85 0.40 -10.77
N GLU A 50 18.20 -0.88 -10.90
CA GLU A 50 17.81 -1.72 -12.04
C GLU A 50 16.28 -1.77 -12.22
N ALA A 51 15.52 -1.86 -11.14
CA ALA A 51 14.06 -1.86 -11.21
C ALA A 51 13.50 -0.54 -11.74
N LEU A 52 14.08 0.59 -11.35
CA LEU A 52 13.70 1.90 -11.88
C LEU A 52 14.10 2.05 -13.37
N ASP A 53 15.28 1.56 -13.75
CA ASP A 53 15.76 1.63 -15.14
C ASP A 53 14.86 0.83 -16.08
N LEU A 54 14.41 -0.35 -15.68
CA LEU A 54 13.45 -1.17 -16.42
C LEU A 54 12.07 -0.48 -16.60
N LEU A 55 11.71 0.46 -15.75
CA LEU A 55 10.53 1.31 -15.91
C LEU A 55 10.76 2.50 -16.85
N GLY A 56 11.94 2.64 -17.45
CA GLY A 56 12.34 3.75 -18.30
C GLY A 56 13.20 4.80 -17.60
N GLY A 57 13.68 4.48 -16.40
CA GLY A 57 14.54 5.32 -15.57
C GLY A 57 13.79 6.48 -14.90
N LEU A 58 14.49 7.18 -14.01
CA LEU A 58 13.92 8.30 -13.25
C LEU A 58 13.43 9.45 -14.14
N LYS A 59 14.01 9.65 -15.32
CA LYS A 59 13.53 10.64 -16.30
C LYS A 59 12.09 10.36 -16.75
N HIS A 60 11.70 9.10 -16.76
CA HIS A 60 10.32 8.68 -17.07
C HIS A 60 9.45 8.63 -15.81
N VAL A 61 9.89 7.92 -14.78
CA VAL A 61 9.15 7.66 -13.53
C VAL A 61 8.83 8.96 -12.77
N ALA A 62 9.76 9.92 -12.75
CA ALA A 62 9.61 11.20 -12.06
C ALA A 62 9.59 12.40 -13.03
N LYS A 63 9.02 12.20 -14.23
CA LYS A 63 8.86 13.28 -15.22
C LYS A 63 7.88 14.33 -14.71
N GLY A 64 8.32 15.60 -14.69
CA GLY A 64 7.49 16.72 -14.21
C GLY A 64 7.26 16.73 -12.70
N VAL A 65 7.97 15.89 -11.95
CA VAL A 65 7.91 15.78 -10.48
C VAL A 65 9.05 16.60 -9.89
N ASN A 66 8.79 17.39 -8.86
CA ASN A 66 9.80 18.09 -8.06
C ASN A 66 9.91 17.46 -6.67
N THR A 67 8.78 17.18 -6.03
CA THR A 67 8.69 16.68 -4.67
C THR A 67 8.21 15.22 -4.64
N VAL A 68 8.88 14.38 -3.85
CA VAL A 68 8.57 12.95 -3.70
C VAL A 68 8.45 12.60 -2.23
N MET A 69 7.34 12.00 -1.84
CA MET A 69 7.22 11.37 -0.54
C MET A 69 7.39 9.87 -0.67
N LEU A 70 8.36 9.32 0.06
CA LEU A 70 8.53 7.88 0.24
C LEU A 70 7.75 7.42 1.46
N LYS A 71 6.81 6.51 1.27
CA LYS A 71 6.05 5.93 2.37
C LYS A 71 6.44 4.46 2.57
N PRO A 72 7.38 4.16 3.48
CA PRO A 72 7.69 2.78 3.87
C PRO A 72 6.49 2.12 4.58
N ASN A 73 6.61 0.85 4.91
CA ASN A 73 5.67 0.14 5.78
C ASN A 73 6.31 -0.06 7.16
N LEU A 74 5.91 0.76 8.14
CA LEU A 74 6.44 0.74 9.50
C LEU A 74 5.30 0.54 10.50
N VAL A 75 4.52 -0.52 10.32
CA VAL A 75 3.30 -0.79 11.09
C VAL A 75 3.55 -0.88 12.61
N PHE A 76 4.74 -1.35 13.00
CA PHE A 76 5.16 -1.61 14.36
C PHE A 76 6.69 -1.51 14.43
N PRO A 77 7.34 -1.23 15.60
CA PRO A 77 8.81 -1.13 15.70
C PRO A 77 9.50 -2.50 15.68
N GLU A 78 9.20 -3.32 14.67
CA GLU A 78 9.75 -4.65 14.46
C GLU A 78 10.40 -4.76 13.07
N PRO A 79 11.75 -4.85 12.99
CA PRO A 79 12.44 -4.91 11.71
C PRO A 79 12.03 -6.08 10.81
N ALA A 80 11.58 -7.20 11.41
CA ALA A 80 11.14 -8.37 10.65
C ALA A 80 9.81 -8.16 9.92
N ALA A 81 9.02 -7.15 10.32
CA ALA A 81 7.70 -6.86 9.80
C ALA A 81 7.62 -5.56 8.99
N THR A 82 8.76 -4.92 8.71
CA THR A 82 8.82 -3.57 8.12
C THR A 82 9.72 -3.51 6.89
N THR A 83 9.53 -2.48 6.09
CA THR A 83 10.40 -2.16 4.95
C THR A 83 11.84 -1.98 5.40
N LYS A 84 12.78 -2.59 4.69
CA LYS A 84 14.21 -2.49 5.02
C LYS A 84 14.78 -1.12 4.66
N LEU A 85 15.60 -0.58 5.55
CA LEU A 85 16.28 0.70 5.35
C LEU A 85 17.05 0.78 4.03
N ALA A 86 17.65 -0.32 3.59
CA ALA A 86 18.44 -0.38 2.37
C ALA A 86 17.62 -0.01 1.11
N VAL A 87 16.36 -0.44 1.05
CA VAL A 87 15.46 -0.11 -0.07
C VAL A 87 15.13 1.37 -0.09
N VAL A 88 14.74 1.94 1.07
CA VAL A 88 14.39 3.35 1.18
C VAL A 88 15.61 4.24 0.96
N ARG A 89 16.79 3.85 1.48
CA ARG A 89 18.05 4.54 1.26
C ARG A 89 18.40 4.62 -0.23
N ALA A 90 18.29 3.50 -0.95
CA ALA A 90 18.60 3.43 -2.38
C ALA A 90 17.65 4.31 -3.18
N LEU A 91 16.35 4.22 -2.90
CA LEU A 91 15.33 4.98 -3.60
C LEU A 91 15.45 6.49 -3.34
N ALA A 92 15.60 6.89 -2.08
CA ALA A 92 15.82 8.29 -1.71
C ALA A 92 17.09 8.86 -2.34
N GLY A 93 18.19 8.07 -2.34
CA GLY A 93 19.44 8.45 -2.98
C GLY A 93 19.29 8.65 -4.48
N ALA A 94 18.60 7.73 -5.17
CA ALA A 94 18.35 7.82 -6.61
C ALA A 94 17.51 9.05 -6.97
N MET A 95 16.41 9.30 -6.23
CA MET A 95 15.56 10.48 -6.44
C MET A 95 16.32 11.79 -6.21
N ARG A 96 17.12 11.86 -5.14
CA ARG A 96 17.94 13.05 -4.87
C ARG A 96 19.01 13.30 -5.93
N ARG A 97 19.69 12.25 -6.41
CA ARG A 97 20.63 12.38 -7.55
C ARG A 97 19.94 12.88 -8.82
N ALA A 98 18.66 12.59 -9.00
CA ALA A 98 17.83 13.13 -10.07
C ALA A 98 17.28 14.55 -9.77
N GLY A 99 17.76 15.22 -8.72
CA GLY A 99 17.37 16.58 -8.35
C GLY A 99 15.99 16.71 -7.71
N LYS A 100 15.44 15.63 -7.15
CA LYS A 100 14.12 15.66 -6.49
C LYS A 100 14.25 16.01 -5.00
N GLU A 101 13.31 16.76 -4.49
CA GLU A 101 13.10 16.95 -3.06
C GLU A 101 12.40 15.72 -2.49
N VAL A 102 13.03 15.07 -1.52
CA VAL A 102 12.54 13.79 -0.97
C VAL A 102 12.19 13.97 0.49
N SER A 103 11.03 13.45 0.88
CA SER A 103 10.63 13.25 2.27
C SER A 103 10.30 11.79 2.54
N ILE A 104 10.34 11.37 3.81
CA ILE A 104 9.92 10.04 4.25
C ILE A 104 8.77 10.23 5.23
N GLY A 105 7.60 9.63 4.93
CA GLY A 105 6.39 9.80 5.74
C GLY A 105 5.79 8.46 6.19
N GLU A 106 5.37 8.38 7.46
CA GLU A 106 4.64 7.22 7.99
C GLU A 106 3.75 7.61 9.17
N GLY A 107 2.67 6.83 9.36
CA GLY A 107 1.86 6.80 10.56
C GLY A 107 1.73 5.38 11.06
N SER A 108 2.55 4.98 12.02
CA SER A 108 2.61 3.62 12.53
C SER A 108 1.34 3.23 13.30
N ALA A 109 0.98 1.95 13.30
CA ALA A 109 -0.26 1.52 13.93
C ALA A 109 -0.16 1.48 15.46
N ALA A 110 0.97 0.97 15.97
CA ALA A 110 1.13 0.70 17.38
C ALA A 110 2.61 0.63 17.79
N ALA A 111 2.87 0.83 19.07
CA ALA A 111 4.16 0.55 19.68
C ALA A 111 4.02 0.23 21.18
N PRO A 112 4.91 -0.63 21.72
CA PRO A 112 5.05 -0.82 23.15
C PRO A 112 5.29 0.51 23.87
N LYS A 113 4.88 0.62 25.14
CA LYS A 113 4.99 1.83 25.99
C LYS A 113 4.05 2.99 25.57
N PHE A 114 3.26 2.82 24.50
CA PHE A 114 2.31 3.85 24.04
C PHE A 114 0.88 3.30 24.02
N ASN A 115 0.51 2.56 23.00
CA ASN A 115 -0.83 2.02 22.86
C ASN A 115 -0.87 0.49 22.83
N VAL A 116 0.25 -0.18 23.14
CA VAL A 116 0.31 -1.64 23.39
C VAL A 116 0.52 -1.86 24.88
N LEU A 117 -0.45 -2.48 25.53
CA LEU A 117 -0.46 -2.80 26.96
C LEU A 117 -0.77 -4.29 27.14
N GLY A 118 0.22 -5.05 27.59
CA GLY A 118 0.12 -6.51 27.61
C GLY A 118 -0.20 -7.05 26.20
N PRO A 119 -1.14 -7.98 26.07
CA PRO A 119 -1.49 -8.57 24.78
C PRO A 119 -2.41 -7.68 23.92
N GLN A 120 -2.87 -6.55 24.44
CA GLN A 120 -3.89 -5.72 23.77
C GLN A 120 -3.27 -4.49 23.12
N VAL A 121 -3.79 -4.16 21.93
CA VAL A 121 -3.50 -2.92 21.23
C VAL A 121 -4.70 -1.99 21.35
N TYR A 122 -4.48 -0.79 21.84
CA TYR A 122 -5.52 0.19 22.10
C TYR A 122 -5.59 1.24 21.00
N ARG A 123 -6.77 1.82 20.83
CA ARG A 123 -6.98 3.00 19.97
C ARG A 123 -6.63 4.27 20.73
N THR A 124 -6.22 5.28 20.00
CA THR A 124 -6.14 6.64 20.53
C THR A 124 -6.17 7.66 19.39
N ARG A 125 -6.68 8.86 19.68
CA ARG A 125 -6.56 10.08 18.88
C ARG A 125 -5.62 11.10 19.54
N LYS A 126 -5.12 10.78 20.72
CA LYS A 126 -4.34 11.70 21.52
C LYS A 126 -2.96 11.96 20.90
N ARG A 127 -2.73 13.21 20.54
CA ARG A 127 -1.47 13.65 19.93
C ARG A 127 -0.28 13.42 20.85
N GLU A 128 -0.46 13.63 22.14
CA GLU A 128 0.52 13.38 23.20
C GLU A 128 0.95 11.92 23.36
N ILE A 129 0.21 10.98 22.72
CA ILE A 129 0.58 9.56 22.62
C ILE A 129 1.13 9.27 21.22
N LEU A 130 0.48 9.76 20.17
CA LEU A 130 0.79 9.42 18.79
C LEU A 130 2.11 10.01 18.30
N ASP A 131 2.41 11.26 18.64
CA ASP A 131 3.63 11.93 18.19
C ASP A 131 4.89 11.27 18.78
N PRO A 132 5.02 11.08 20.10
CA PRO A 132 6.17 10.38 20.65
C PRO A 132 6.20 8.88 20.26
N MET A 133 5.06 8.24 20.03
CA MET A 133 5.00 6.88 19.50
C MET A 133 5.63 6.80 18.10
N GLN A 134 5.26 7.71 17.21
CA GLN A 134 5.79 7.73 15.85
C GLN A 134 7.29 8.01 15.84
N GLN A 135 7.75 8.96 16.66
CA GLN A 135 9.17 9.24 16.82
C GLN A 135 9.94 8.00 17.32
N TYR A 136 9.40 7.31 18.32
CA TYR A 136 9.97 6.06 18.82
C TYR A 136 10.07 4.99 17.73
N VAL A 137 9.06 4.80 16.90
CA VAL A 137 9.10 3.82 15.79
C VAL A 137 10.18 4.20 14.78
N PHE A 138 10.29 5.46 14.41
CA PHE A 138 11.34 5.94 13.51
C PHE A 138 12.76 5.69 14.06
N GLU A 139 12.96 5.92 15.35
CA GLU A 139 14.24 5.68 16.01
C GLU A 139 14.57 4.19 16.10
N GLN A 140 13.63 3.37 16.57
CA GLN A 140 13.85 1.92 16.74
C GLN A 140 14.16 1.22 15.42
N LEU A 141 13.61 1.70 14.31
CA LEU A 141 13.83 1.15 12.99
C LEU A 141 14.97 1.82 12.22
N GLY A 142 15.69 2.79 12.82
CA GLY A 142 16.82 3.49 12.22
C GLY A 142 16.42 4.52 11.14
N TYR A 143 15.14 4.84 10.98
CA TYR A 143 14.69 5.83 10.01
C TYR A 143 15.05 7.26 10.39
N ALA A 144 15.15 7.57 11.69
CA ALA A 144 15.61 8.87 12.17
C ALA A 144 17.06 9.13 11.72
N ASP A 145 17.95 8.17 11.89
CA ASP A 145 19.36 8.27 11.45
C ASP A 145 19.49 8.30 9.93
N LEU A 146 18.66 7.51 9.24
CA LEU A 146 18.61 7.53 7.77
C LEU A 146 18.24 8.92 7.24
N ALA A 147 17.16 9.49 7.76
CA ALA A 147 16.66 10.81 7.36
C ALA A 147 17.72 11.90 7.64
N LYS A 148 18.37 11.87 8.82
CA LYS A 148 19.48 12.76 9.17
C LYS A 148 20.65 12.61 8.19
N THR A 149 21.07 11.37 7.90
CA THR A 149 22.19 11.09 6.98
C THR A 149 21.89 11.59 5.57
N LEU A 150 20.68 11.38 5.09
CA LEU A 150 20.23 11.83 3.78
C LEU A 150 19.83 13.30 3.76
N ARG A 151 19.71 13.97 4.91
CA ARG A 151 19.21 15.35 5.04
C ARG A 151 17.85 15.49 4.35
N VAL A 152 16.89 14.60 4.67
CA VAL A 152 15.53 14.61 4.18
C VAL A 152 14.54 14.74 5.35
N PRO A 153 13.40 15.41 5.16
CA PRO A 153 12.36 15.47 6.19
C PRO A 153 11.82 14.08 6.54
N LEU A 154 11.58 13.86 7.83
CA LEU A 154 10.87 12.70 8.36
C LEU A 154 9.51 13.18 8.86
N VAL A 155 8.43 12.73 8.24
CA VAL A 155 7.08 13.25 8.43
C VAL A 155 6.24 12.28 9.24
N ASN A 156 5.74 12.76 10.38
CA ASN A 156 4.72 12.05 11.17
C ASN A 156 3.34 12.28 10.53
N LEU A 157 2.78 11.27 9.89
CA LEU A 157 1.47 11.36 9.24
C LEU A 157 0.28 11.25 10.22
N HIS A 158 0.51 11.08 11.52
CA HIS A 158 -0.57 11.04 12.52
C HIS A 158 -1.18 12.40 12.81
N SER A 159 -0.38 13.44 12.75
CA SER A 159 -0.70 14.79 13.23
C SER A 159 0.03 15.84 12.41
N GLY A 160 -0.25 17.10 12.67
CA GLY A 160 0.32 18.25 11.96
C GLY A 160 -0.79 19.05 11.27
N GLU A 161 -0.46 19.68 10.16
CA GLU A 161 -1.44 20.34 9.33
C GLU A 161 -2.23 19.30 8.53
N LEU A 162 -3.54 19.33 8.66
CA LEU A 162 -4.46 18.36 8.04
C LEU A 162 -5.40 19.09 7.09
N VAL A 163 -5.67 18.48 5.96
CA VAL A 163 -6.54 19.03 4.90
C VAL A 163 -7.59 18.01 4.47
N GLU A 164 -8.75 18.48 4.05
CA GLU A 164 -9.80 17.62 3.49
C GLU A 164 -9.57 17.43 1.99
N VAL A 165 -9.65 16.19 1.53
CA VAL A 165 -9.52 15.78 0.13
C VAL A 165 -10.79 15.07 -0.29
N ALA A 166 -11.42 15.52 -1.37
CA ALA A 166 -12.58 14.86 -1.94
C ALA A 166 -12.22 13.48 -2.53
N VAL A 167 -13.12 12.51 -2.38
CA VAL A 167 -13.02 11.17 -2.97
C VAL A 167 -14.25 10.90 -3.83
N PRO A 168 -14.31 11.44 -5.04
CA PRO A 168 -15.47 11.28 -5.91
C PRO A 168 -15.75 9.80 -6.19
N GLY A 169 -16.98 9.36 -5.89
CA GLY A 169 -17.39 7.97 -6.03
C GLY A 169 -16.67 7.01 -5.08
N GLY A 170 -16.20 7.49 -3.93
CA GLY A 170 -15.61 6.65 -2.87
C GLY A 170 -16.62 5.63 -2.35
N PHE A 171 -16.13 4.48 -1.92
CA PHE A 171 -16.96 3.38 -1.42
C PHE A 171 -17.34 3.56 0.05
N VAL A 172 -16.45 4.14 0.82
CA VAL A 172 -16.57 4.35 2.28
C VAL A 172 -16.54 5.83 2.61
N PHE A 173 -15.75 6.60 1.89
CA PHE A 173 -15.50 8.01 2.14
C PHE A 173 -15.83 8.88 0.92
N ASN A 174 -16.63 9.92 1.10
CA ASN A 174 -16.80 10.97 0.09
C ASN A 174 -15.67 12.02 0.16
N LYS A 175 -15.03 12.12 1.32
CA LYS A 175 -13.86 12.96 1.59
C LYS A 175 -12.99 12.32 2.67
N LEU A 176 -11.70 12.57 2.58
CA LEU A 176 -10.70 12.13 3.55
C LEU A 176 -9.99 13.34 4.14
N THR A 177 -9.66 13.27 5.43
CA THR A 177 -8.71 14.19 6.06
C THR A 177 -7.33 13.57 5.98
N LEU A 178 -6.38 14.26 5.37
CA LEU A 178 -5.02 13.79 5.15
C LEU A 178 -4.01 14.81 5.67
N HIS A 179 -2.78 14.34 5.93
CA HIS A 179 -1.69 15.26 6.21
C HIS A 179 -1.37 16.09 4.95
N HIS A 180 -1.22 17.43 5.10
CA HIS A 180 -1.06 18.33 3.95
C HIS A 180 0.09 17.93 3.03
N SER A 181 1.21 17.42 3.58
CA SER A 181 2.36 16.99 2.78
C SER A 181 2.07 15.83 1.81
N LEU A 182 1.01 15.05 2.04
CA LEU A 182 0.54 14.05 1.06
C LEU A 182 -0.16 14.70 -0.13
N VAL A 183 -0.77 15.84 0.07
CA VAL A 183 -1.49 16.59 -0.97
C VAL A 183 -0.53 17.45 -1.77
N GLU A 184 0.46 18.05 -1.11
CA GLU A 184 1.46 18.90 -1.73
C GLU A 184 2.50 18.13 -2.53
N THR A 185 2.84 16.89 -2.11
CA THR A 185 3.81 16.10 -2.88
C THR A 185 3.34 15.86 -4.32
N ASP A 186 4.25 15.98 -5.29
CA ASP A 186 3.94 15.69 -6.69
C ASP A 186 3.82 14.19 -6.94
N LEU A 187 4.59 13.38 -6.21
CA LEU A 187 4.64 11.93 -6.33
C LEU A 187 4.67 11.26 -4.96
N LEU A 188 3.65 10.50 -4.66
CA LEU A 188 3.67 9.55 -3.56
C LEU A 188 4.25 8.22 -4.05
N CYS A 189 5.32 7.78 -3.40
CA CYS A 189 5.93 6.46 -3.62
C CYS A 189 5.64 5.55 -2.44
N SER A 190 4.84 4.51 -2.65
CA SER A 190 4.62 3.47 -1.64
C SER A 190 5.76 2.45 -1.68
N VAL A 191 6.40 2.21 -0.52
CA VAL A 191 7.52 1.28 -0.38
C VAL A 191 7.16 0.20 0.65
N PRO A 192 6.23 -0.72 0.32
CA PRO A 192 5.77 -1.75 1.23
C PRO A 192 6.78 -2.89 1.38
N MET A 193 6.76 -3.57 2.52
CA MET A 193 7.28 -4.92 2.63
C MET A 193 6.32 -5.91 1.94
N MET A 194 6.87 -6.86 1.17
CA MET A 194 6.09 -7.95 0.58
C MET A 194 5.62 -8.91 1.68
N LYS A 195 4.34 -8.91 2.02
CA LYS A 195 3.82 -9.78 3.09
C LYS A 195 2.33 -10.09 2.98
N THR A 196 1.93 -11.20 3.58
CA THR A 196 0.53 -11.57 3.81
C THR A 196 -0.11 -10.68 4.87
N HIS A 197 -1.44 -10.71 4.98
CA HIS A 197 -2.19 -9.89 5.93
C HIS A 197 -3.54 -10.50 6.28
N GLN A 198 -3.83 -10.64 7.57
CA GLN A 198 -5.05 -11.25 8.10
C GLN A 198 -6.37 -10.51 7.76
N LEU A 199 -6.35 -9.23 7.43
CA LEU A 199 -7.53 -8.49 6.98
C LEU A 199 -7.59 -8.31 5.46
N ALA A 200 -6.46 -8.20 4.79
CA ALA A 200 -6.41 -7.76 3.39
C ALA A 200 -5.80 -8.80 2.46
N THR A 201 -5.56 -10.02 2.94
CA THR A 201 -4.84 -11.09 2.25
C THR A 201 -3.35 -10.78 2.06
N VAL A 202 -3.02 -9.60 1.53
CA VAL A 202 -1.64 -9.15 1.32
C VAL A 202 -1.43 -7.70 1.78
N THR A 203 -0.20 -7.38 2.18
CA THR A 203 0.29 -6.00 2.31
C THR A 203 1.23 -5.73 1.14
N LEU A 204 0.80 -4.87 0.26
CA LEU A 204 1.54 -4.42 -0.92
C LEU A 204 1.35 -2.90 -1.05
N GLY A 205 1.58 -2.34 -2.25
CA GLY A 205 1.63 -0.90 -2.46
C GLY A 205 0.36 -0.15 -2.05
N MET A 206 -0.79 -0.64 -2.48
CA MET A 206 -2.07 0.01 -2.16
C MET A 206 -2.40 -0.11 -0.67
N LYS A 207 -2.33 -1.32 -0.09
CA LYS A 207 -2.68 -1.56 1.33
C LYS A 207 -1.74 -0.80 2.29
N ASN A 208 -0.49 -0.57 1.90
CA ASN A 208 0.45 0.22 2.69
C ASN A 208 -0.07 1.64 2.97
N LEU A 209 -0.94 2.20 2.13
CA LEU A 209 -1.51 3.53 2.33
C LEU A 209 -2.44 3.65 3.55
N ILE A 210 -2.83 2.56 4.19
CA ILE A 210 -3.55 2.62 5.48
C ILE A 210 -2.75 3.42 6.53
N GLY A 211 -1.42 3.37 6.51
CA GLY A 211 -0.57 4.19 7.36
C GLY A 211 -0.63 5.70 7.08
N ALA A 212 -1.21 6.12 5.96
CA ALA A 212 -1.38 7.53 5.61
C ALA A 212 -2.63 8.20 6.22
N PHE A 213 -3.56 7.44 6.79
CA PHE A 213 -4.68 8.01 7.55
C PHE A 213 -4.18 8.61 8.87
N PRO A 214 -4.38 9.91 9.15
CA PRO A 214 -3.94 10.53 10.40
C PRO A 214 -4.58 9.88 11.64
N GLY A 215 -3.75 9.45 12.59
CA GLY A 215 -4.24 8.79 13.81
C GLY A 215 -5.05 9.73 14.70
N THR A 216 -4.77 11.02 14.68
CA THR A 216 -5.54 12.05 15.42
C THR A 216 -6.98 12.19 14.93
N VAL A 217 -7.26 11.77 13.69
CA VAL A 217 -8.61 11.74 13.10
C VAL A 217 -9.20 10.33 13.15
N TYR A 218 -8.45 9.34 12.67
CA TYR A 218 -8.93 7.99 12.40
C TYR A 218 -8.52 6.96 13.45
N GLN A 219 -7.97 7.40 14.57
CA GLN A 219 -7.37 6.62 15.65
C GLN A 219 -6.09 5.88 15.24
N SER A 220 -5.25 5.54 16.20
CA SER A 220 -4.19 4.54 16.00
C SER A 220 -4.80 3.20 15.55
N VAL A 221 -3.99 2.29 15.02
CA VAL A 221 -4.44 1.04 14.34
C VAL A 221 -5.50 1.25 13.25
N ARG A 222 -5.84 2.51 12.97
CA ARG A 222 -6.92 2.91 12.03
C ARG A 222 -8.28 2.33 12.39
N GLY A 223 -8.55 2.22 13.72
CA GLY A 223 -9.77 1.60 14.22
C GLY A 223 -11.04 2.20 13.64
N HIS A 224 -11.12 3.54 13.55
CA HIS A 224 -12.27 4.21 12.96
C HIS A 224 -12.44 3.93 11.46
N VAL A 225 -11.34 3.86 10.71
CA VAL A 225 -11.35 3.49 9.28
C VAL A 225 -11.90 2.09 9.08
N HIS A 226 -11.44 1.13 9.89
CA HIS A 226 -11.93 -0.24 9.82
C HIS A 226 -13.38 -0.37 10.30
N ASP A 227 -13.81 0.39 11.30
CA ASP A 227 -15.22 0.40 11.73
C ASP A 227 -16.15 0.86 10.62
N LEU A 228 -15.78 1.88 9.86
CA LEU A 228 -16.54 2.34 8.68
C LEU A 228 -16.46 1.34 7.52
N GLY A 229 -15.28 0.82 7.23
CA GLY A 229 -15.07 -0.17 6.18
C GLY A 229 -15.88 -1.45 6.42
N ALA A 230 -16.08 -1.85 7.68
CA ALA A 230 -16.89 -3.01 8.05
C ALA A 230 -18.39 -2.89 7.73
N GLN A 231 -18.86 -1.70 7.41
CA GLN A 231 -20.22 -1.47 6.89
C GLN A 231 -20.34 -1.81 5.40
N VAL A 232 -19.22 -1.93 4.70
CA VAL A 232 -19.13 -2.17 3.26
C VAL A 232 -18.64 -3.58 2.94
N GLU A 233 -17.64 -4.05 3.69
CA GLU A 233 -17.06 -5.39 3.53
C GLU A 233 -16.62 -5.99 4.88
N PRO A 234 -16.70 -7.31 5.07
CA PRO A 234 -16.38 -7.93 6.37
C PRO A 234 -14.93 -7.71 6.82
N THR A 235 -13.97 -7.69 5.90
CA THR A 235 -12.54 -7.48 6.23
C THR A 235 -12.21 -6.02 6.54
N ALA A 236 -13.08 -5.09 6.14
CA ALA A 236 -12.97 -3.66 6.44
C ALA A 236 -11.66 -2.99 5.94
N ALA A 237 -11.05 -3.54 4.91
CA ALA A 237 -9.74 -3.11 4.45
C ALA A 237 -9.71 -2.63 3.00
N SER A 238 -10.28 -3.41 2.07
CA SER A 238 -10.01 -3.23 0.64
C SER A 238 -10.73 -2.03 0.04
N ALA A 239 -11.99 -1.81 0.41
CA ALA A 239 -12.76 -0.66 -0.07
C ALA A 239 -12.13 0.67 0.40
N VAL A 240 -11.74 0.76 1.68
CA VAL A 240 -11.09 1.95 2.25
C VAL A 240 -9.70 2.21 1.63
N VAL A 241 -8.98 1.14 1.28
CA VAL A 241 -7.68 1.24 0.58
C VAL A 241 -7.87 1.86 -0.79
N VAL A 242 -8.88 1.44 -1.54
CA VAL A 242 -9.16 2.01 -2.87
C VAL A 242 -9.57 3.48 -2.79
N ASP A 243 -10.35 3.86 -1.80
CA ASP A 243 -10.68 5.28 -1.56
C ASP A 243 -9.40 6.09 -1.27
N MET A 244 -8.47 5.55 -0.47
CA MET A 244 -7.19 6.19 -0.19
C MET A 244 -6.31 6.31 -1.44
N VAL A 245 -6.27 5.28 -2.30
CA VAL A 245 -5.55 5.34 -3.58
C VAL A 245 -6.11 6.46 -4.48
N ARG A 246 -7.43 6.63 -4.52
CA ARG A 246 -8.09 7.67 -5.31
C ARG A 246 -7.85 9.08 -4.78
N ALA A 247 -7.63 9.22 -3.47
CA ALA A 247 -7.38 10.51 -2.82
C ALA A 247 -5.93 10.96 -2.91
N ASN A 248 -5.00 10.12 -3.35
CA ASN A 248 -3.56 10.41 -3.34
C ASN A 248 -2.93 10.34 -4.72
N LYS A 249 -1.76 10.97 -4.86
CA LYS A 249 -0.93 10.92 -6.06
C LYS A 249 0.03 9.71 -6.04
N LEU A 250 -0.51 8.51 -5.75
CA LEU A 250 0.26 7.27 -5.75
C LEU A 250 0.67 6.93 -7.19
N GLY A 251 1.88 7.29 -7.56
CA GLY A 251 2.41 7.14 -8.92
C GLY A 251 3.64 6.24 -9.01
N LEU A 252 4.13 5.72 -7.89
CA LEU A 252 5.21 4.73 -7.86
C LEU A 252 5.01 3.76 -6.69
N VAL A 253 5.19 2.49 -6.96
CA VAL A 253 5.25 1.42 -5.95
C VAL A 253 6.57 0.70 -6.10
N VAL A 254 7.32 0.55 -5.01
CA VAL A 254 8.56 -0.24 -4.95
C VAL A 254 8.44 -1.22 -3.79
N ILE A 255 8.12 -2.46 -4.11
CA ILE A 255 7.84 -3.52 -3.13
C ILE A 255 9.14 -4.17 -2.69
N ASP A 256 9.41 -4.10 -1.41
CA ASP A 256 10.54 -4.75 -0.76
C ASP A 256 10.26 -6.24 -0.52
N GLY A 257 10.79 -7.07 -1.38
CA GLY A 257 10.83 -8.53 -1.23
C GLY A 257 12.24 -9.04 -0.88
N SER A 258 13.16 -8.20 -0.36
CA SER A 258 14.44 -8.66 0.14
C SER A 258 14.25 -9.70 1.26
N MET A 259 13.42 -9.36 2.22
CA MET A 259 12.79 -10.27 3.17
C MET A 259 11.28 -10.09 3.08
N ALA A 260 10.57 -11.16 2.85
CA ALA A 260 9.11 -11.20 2.81
C ALA A 260 8.54 -11.86 4.07
N MET A 261 7.21 -11.84 4.21
CA MET A 261 6.52 -12.51 5.32
C MET A 261 5.31 -13.30 4.80
N GLU A 262 5.17 -14.53 5.24
CA GLU A 262 4.05 -15.42 4.93
C GLU A 262 3.24 -15.80 6.17
N GLY A 263 2.05 -16.37 6.01
CA GLY A 263 1.16 -16.77 7.11
C GLY A 263 0.43 -15.58 7.73
N ASN A 264 0.35 -15.50 9.04
CA ASN A 264 -0.49 -14.54 9.76
C ASN A 264 0.13 -13.13 9.89
N GLY A 265 0.52 -12.52 8.75
CA GLY A 265 0.88 -11.10 8.74
C GLY A 265 -0.28 -10.18 9.19
N PRO A 266 -0.01 -8.92 9.53
CA PRO A 266 1.14 -8.11 9.08
C PRO A 266 2.39 -8.19 9.97
N SER A 267 2.34 -8.83 11.16
CA SER A 267 3.46 -8.85 12.12
C SER A 267 3.72 -10.21 12.77
N LEU A 268 2.81 -11.17 12.61
CA LEU A 268 2.89 -12.52 13.23
C LEU A 268 3.20 -13.62 12.23
N GLY A 269 3.54 -13.27 11.00
CA GLY A 269 3.93 -14.21 9.98
C GLY A 269 5.38 -14.65 10.13
N LYS A 270 5.75 -15.70 9.39
CA LYS A 270 7.11 -16.18 9.29
C LYS A 270 7.84 -15.40 8.18
N THR A 271 9.03 -14.89 8.48
CA THR A 271 9.88 -14.27 7.47
C THR A 271 10.50 -15.30 6.52
N LEU A 272 10.65 -14.92 5.28
CA LEU A 272 11.34 -15.70 4.25
C LEU A 272 12.12 -14.80 3.31
N LYS A 273 13.23 -15.30 2.79
CA LYS A 273 14.06 -14.59 1.82
C LYS A 273 13.47 -14.79 0.43
N MET A 274 13.01 -13.71 -0.22
CA MET A 274 12.55 -13.72 -1.60
C MET A 274 13.60 -13.14 -2.56
N ASP A 275 14.48 -12.27 -2.05
CA ASP A 275 15.54 -11.61 -2.81
C ASP A 275 15.03 -10.93 -4.09
N VAL A 276 13.92 -10.20 -4.00
CA VAL A 276 13.29 -9.54 -5.14
C VAL A 276 12.88 -8.10 -4.84
N ILE A 277 13.01 -7.24 -5.83
CA ILE A 277 12.36 -5.93 -5.88
C ILE A 277 11.31 -5.97 -7.00
N VAL A 278 10.10 -5.52 -6.70
CA VAL A 278 9.04 -5.34 -7.71
C VAL A 278 8.70 -3.85 -7.75
N ALA A 279 8.75 -3.24 -8.93
CA ALA A 279 8.37 -1.84 -9.04
C ALA A 279 7.44 -1.56 -10.23
N GLY A 280 6.59 -0.54 -10.10
CA GLY A 280 5.68 -0.11 -11.16
C GLY A 280 5.09 1.26 -10.89
N THR A 281 4.77 2.00 -11.94
CA THR A 281 4.11 3.31 -11.86
C THR A 281 2.59 3.20 -11.79
N ASN A 282 2.05 2.02 -12.01
CA ASN A 282 0.64 1.71 -11.79
C ASN A 282 0.51 0.82 -10.54
N PRO A 283 -0.16 1.29 -9.46
CA PRO A 283 -0.21 0.57 -8.19
C PRO A 283 -0.96 -0.77 -8.28
N VAL A 284 -2.01 -0.85 -9.09
CA VAL A 284 -2.78 -2.09 -9.27
C VAL A 284 -1.92 -3.14 -9.98
N ALA A 285 -1.19 -2.73 -11.03
CA ALA A 285 -0.30 -3.62 -11.78
C ALA A 285 0.85 -4.14 -10.91
N ALA A 286 1.52 -3.25 -10.17
CA ALA A 286 2.63 -3.62 -9.28
C ALA A 286 2.17 -4.61 -8.20
N ASP A 287 1.04 -4.33 -7.56
CA ASP A 287 0.47 -5.20 -6.52
C ASP A 287 0.01 -6.54 -7.08
N MET A 288 -0.61 -6.55 -8.27
CA MET A 288 -1.08 -7.78 -8.91
C MET A 288 0.10 -8.69 -9.30
N ALA A 289 1.16 -8.12 -9.88
CA ALA A 289 2.38 -8.88 -10.19
C ALA A 289 3.05 -9.43 -8.92
N ALA A 290 3.14 -8.64 -7.85
CA ALA A 290 3.70 -9.08 -6.59
C ALA A 290 2.85 -10.15 -5.89
N ALA A 291 1.51 -10.01 -5.89
CA ALA A 291 0.61 -11.03 -5.36
C ALA A 291 0.78 -12.36 -6.10
N SER A 292 0.91 -12.31 -7.44
CA SER A 292 1.17 -13.50 -8.26
C SER A 292 2.53 -14.14 -7.95
N LEU A 293 3.58 -13.33 -7.67
CA LEU A 293 4.87 -13.86 -7.17
C LEU A 293 4.72 -14.57 -5.84
N MET A 294 3.85 -14.10 -4.96
CA MET A 294 3.54 -14.73 -3.67
C MET A 294 2.64 -15.97 -3.81
N GLY A 295 2.21 -16.31 -5.03
CA GLY A 295 1.37 -17.49 -5.30
C GLY A 295 -0.13 -17.26 -5.17
N PHE A 296 -0.58 -16.01 -5.05
CA PHE A 296 -2.00 -15.67 -5.07
C PHE A 296 -2.49 -15.45 -6.50
N GLU A 297 -3.70 -15.92 -6.77
CA GLU A 297 -4.43 -15.48 -7.95
C GLU A 297 -5.10 -14.12 -7.66
N PRO A 298 -5.22 -13.23 -8.66
CA PRO A 298 -5.82 -11.91 -8.44
C PRO A 298 -7.21 -11.95 -7.78
N ALA A 299 -8.03 -12.97 -8.09
CA ALA A 299 -9.36 -13.15 -7.52
C ALA A 299 -9.34 -13.46 -6.00
N GLU A 300 -8.21 -13.94 -5.47
CA GLU A 300 -8.06 -14.23 -4.03
C GLU A 300 -7.73 -12.98 -3.20
N VAL A 301 -7.45 -11.85 -3.84
CA VAL A 301 -7.02 -10.61 -3.18
C VAL A 301 -8.10 -9.53 -3.30
N PRO A 302 -8.91 -9.31 -2.27
CA PRO A 302 -10.13 -8.48 -2.36
C PRO A 302 -9.90 -7.06 -2.88
N VAL A 303 -8.73 -6.46 -2.65
CA VAL A 303 -8.43 -5.10 -3.11
C VAL A 303 -8.49 -4.98 -4.64
N PHE A 304 -8.18 -6.04 -5.40
CA PHE A 304 -8.26 -5.99 -6.88
C PHE A 304 -9.71 -5.98 -7.37
N HIS A 305 -10.62 -6.69 -6.67
CA HIS A 305 -12.05 -6.57 -6.94
C HIS A 305 -12.54 -5.12 -6.78
N TRP A 306 -12.21 -4.48 -5.65
CA TRP A 306 -12.60 -3.11 -5.37
C TRP A 306 -11.93 -2.10 -6.31
N ALA A 307 -10.65 -2.30 -6.66
CA ALA A 307 -9.94 -1.50 -7.64
C ALA A 307 -10.63 -1.57 -9.02
N ASN A 308 -10.97 -2.77 -9.48
CA ASN A 308 -11.69 -2.95 -10.74
C ASN A 308 -13.08 -2.30 -10.71
N LYS A 309 -13.84 -2.44 -9.61
CA LYS A 309 -15.12 -1.77 -9.39
C LYS A 309 -14.99 -0.24 -9.41
N ALA A 310 -13.85 0.30 -8.98
CA ALA A 310 -13.51 1.72 -9.07
C ALA A 310 -13.06 2.17 -10.48
N GLY A 311 -12.97 1.25 -11.45
CA GLY A 311 -12.45 1.52 -12.78
C GLY A 311 -10.93 1.62 -12.86
N LEU A 312 -10.20 1.27 -11.79
CA LEU A 312 -8.74 1.23 -11.79
C LEU A 312 -8.26 0.00 -12.60
N LYS A 313 -7.29 0.22 -13.46
CA LYS A 313 -6.72 -0.82 -14.34
C LYS A 313 -5.28 -1.15 -13.91
N PRO A 314 -4.76 -2.35 -14.22
CA PRO A 314 -5.36 -3.42 -15.03
C PRO A 314 -6.42 -4.22 -14.28
N ALA A 315 -7.27 -4.96 -15.01
CA ALA A 315 -8.24 -5.90 -14.45
C ALA A 315 -7.68 -7.33 -14.32
N ALA A 316 -6.66 -7.65 -15.12
CA ALA A 316 -6.06 -8.98 -15.19
C ALA A 316 -4.54 -8.90 -15.40
N LEU A 317 -3.85 -9.99 -15.05
CA LEU A 317 -2.37 -10.07 -15.12
C LEU A 317 -1.86 -9.96 -16.57
N GLU A 318 -2.63 -10.45 -17.54
CA GLU A 318 -2.32 -10.42 -18.97
C GLU A 318 -2.29 -8.99 -19.54
N GLU A 319 -2.90 -8.04 -18.84
CA GLU A 319 -2.87 -6.62 -19.19
C GLU A 319 -1.58 -5.92 -18.72
N ILE A 320 -0.65 -6.64 -18.08
CA ILE A 320 0.61 -6.10 -17.54
C ILE A 320 1.77 -6.51 -18.42
N GLU A 321 2.69 -5.57 -18.67
CA GLU A 321 3.99 -5.85 -19.27
C GLU A 321 5.01 -6.07 -18.15
N ILE A 322 5.57 -7.29 -18.04
CA ILE A 322 6.62 -7.61 -17.08
C ILE A 322 7.99 -7.41 -17.73
N ARG A 323 8.88 -6.66 -17.07
CA ARG A 323 10.27 -6.49 -17.46
C ARG A 323 11.22 -7.02 -16.38
N GLY A 324 12.38 -7.50 -16.79
CA GLY A 324 13.38 -8.14 -15.93
C GLY A 324 13.13 -9.63 -15.78
N GLU A 325 13.08 -10.13 -14.55
CA GLU A 325 12.89 -11.56 -14.29
C GLU A 325 11.47 -12.02 -14.62
N PRO A 326 11.32 -13.14 -15.35
CA PRO A 326 10.00 -13.68 -15.62
C PRO A 326 9.30 -14.12 -14.32
N LEU A 327 8.04 -13.73 -14.15
CA LEU A 327 7.26 -13.98 -12.95
C LEU A 327 7.28 -15.47 -12.51
N HIS A 328 7.09 -16.39 -13.46
CA HIS A 328 7.03 -17.83 -13.20
C HIS A 328 8.33 -18.40 -12.61
N ARG A 329 9.50 -17.78 -12.86
CA ARG A 329 10.79 -18.22 -12.30
C ARG A 329 11.00 -17.84 -10.84
N LEU A 330 10.29 -16.83 -10.36
CA LEU A 330 10.41 -16.30 -9.01
C LEU A 330 9.17 -16.57 -8.16
N ARG A 331 8.09 -17.05 -8.77
CA ARG A 331 6.84 -17.37 -8.07
C ARG A 331 7.10 -18.39 -6.98
N ARG A 332 6.58 -18.11 -5.79
CA ARG A 332 6.64 -18.96 -4.62
C ARG A 332 5.29 -19.00 -3.94
N SER A 333 4.78 -20.19 -3.65
CA SER A 333 3.52 -20.31 -2.91
C SER A 333 3.77 -19.96 -1.44
N PHE A 334 3.30 -18.79 -1.02
CA PHE A 334 3.34 -18.39 0.38
C PHE A 334 2.30 -19.16 1.18
N VAL A 335 2.62 -19.41 2.46
CA VAL A 335 1.60 -19.85 3.42
C VAL A 335 0.55 -18.74 3.49
N LYS A 336 -0.71 -19.09 3.14
CA LYS A 336 -1.80 -18.12 3.11
C LYS A 336 -2.14 -17.66 4.53
N PRO A 337 -2.52 -16.37 4.70
CA PRO A 337 -2.98 -15.88 5.99
C PRO A 337 -4.37 -16.47 6.30
N GLN A 338 -4.67 -16.64 7.57
CA GLN A 338 -6.04 -16.78 8.00
C GLN A 338 -6.69 -15.39 7.94
N VAL A 339 -7.59 -15.18 6.98
CA VAL A 339 -8.26 -13.89 6.80
C VAL A 339 -9.49 -13.83 7.71
N TYR A 340 -9.57 -12.78 8.51
CA TYR A 340 -10.65 -12.58 9.46
C TYR A 340 -11.54 -11.39 9.06
N ALA A 341 -12.82 -11.48 9.44
CA ALA A 341 -13.68 -10.31 9.48
C ALA A 341 -13.17 -9.35 10.59
N TRP A 342 -13.31 -8.04 10.36
CA TRP A 342 -12.85 -7.04 11.34
C TRP A 342 -13.44 -7.24 12.73
N ASN A 343 -14.72 -7.58 12.82
CA ASN A 343 -15.40 -7.81 14.10
C ASN A 343 -14.81 -8.97 14.90
N ALA A 344 -14.18 -9.94 14.26
CA ALA A 344 -13.54 -11.07 14.94
C ALA A 344 -12.22 -10.65 15.63
N ILE A 345 -11.44 -9.73 15.03
CA ILE A 345 -10.16 -9.28 15.60
C ILE A 345 -10.28 -7.96 16.39
N ARG A 346 -11.36 -7.20 16.20
CA ARG A 346 -11.58 -5.90 16.86
C ARG A 346 -11.43 -5.94 18.39
N PRO A 347 -11.88 -6.97 19.12
CA PRO A 347 -11.68 -7.05 20.58
C PRO A 347 -10.21 -6.99 21.01
N TYR A 348 -9.30 -7.44 20.17
CA TYR A 348 -7.86 -7.48 20.44
C TYR A 348 -7.14 -6.24 19.90
N TRP A 349 -7.64 -5.66 18.82
CA TRP A 349 -7.00 -4.58 18.06
C TRP A 349 -7.80 -3.29 18.12
N GLY A 350 -7.93 -2.73 19.31
CA GLY A 350 -8.46 -1.41 19.45
C GLY A 350 -9.96 -1.30 19.71
N ALA A 351 -10.57 -2.26 20.39
CA ALA A 351 -11.93 -2.11 20.90
C ALA A 351 -12.01 -0.99 21.93
N LYS A 352 -10.96 -0.80 22.74
CA LYS A 352 -10.89 0.23 23.77
C LYS A 352 -10.00 1.39 23.37
N GLU A 353 -10.36 2.60 23.78
CA GLU A 353 -9.55 3.79 23.58
C GLU A 353 -8.68 4.06 24.82
N ILE A 354 -7.40 4.37 24.59
CA ILE A 354 -6.49 4.86 25.63
C ILE A 354 -6.34 6.36 25.48
N THR A 355 -6.54 7.09 26.61
CA THR A 355 -6.48 8.55 26.66
C THR A 355 -5.24 9.08 27.38
N ARG A 356 -4.49 8.20 28.03
CA ARG A 356 -3.26 8.55 28.76
C ARG A 356 -2.10 7.72 28.23
N ARG A 357 -0.91 8.32 28.19
CA ARG A 357 0.33 7.61 27.89
C ARG A 357 0.52 6.47 28.90
N ALA A 358 0.86 5.28 28.41
CA ALA A 358 1.20 4.18 29.30
C ALA A 358 2.37 4.58 30.22
N PRO A 359 2.32 4.30 31.51
CA PRO A 359 3.45 4.50 32.40
C PRO A 359 4.66 3.76 31.83
N GLY A 360 5.82 4.38 31.79
CA GLY A 360 7.04 3.83 31.22
C GLY A 360 7.38 2.47 31.82
N GLY A 361 7.02 1.41 31.14
CA GLY A 361 7.48 0.07 31.47
C GLY A 361 8.98 -0.03 31.14
N ALA A 362 9.75 -0.62 32.01
CA ALA A 362 11.14 -0.92 31.80
C ALA A 362 11.34 -1.70 30.50
N GLY A 363 12.32 -1.32 29.71
CA GLY A 363 12.55 -1.76 28.35
C GLY A 363 12.62 -3.28 28.17
N GLY A 364 11.57 -3.82 27.60
CA GLY A 364 11.56 -5.11 26.97
C GLY A 364 10.80 -4.98 25.66
N SER A 365 11.37 -5.45 24.58
CA SER A 365 10.67 -5.60 23.31
C SER A 365 9.61 -6.69 23.49
N ASN A 366 8.38 -6.32 23.85
CA ASN A 366 7.35 -7.29 24.13
C ASN A 366 6.55 -7.63 22.85
N VAL A 367 7.28 -7.98 21.78
CA VAL A 367 6.71 -8.68 20.62
C VAL A 367 6.11 -10.02 21.10
N ASP A 368 6.75 -10.68 22.07
CA ASP A 368 6.26 -11.90 22.70
C ASP A 368 4.89 -11.72 23.36
N GLY A 369 4.61 -10.56 23.94
CA GLY A 369 3.30 -10.24 24.52
C GLY A 369 2.19 -10.02 23.47
N LEU A 370 2.53 -9.49 22.31
CA LEU A 370 1.60 -9.38 21.18
C LEU A 370 1.30 -10.77 20.60
N ILE A 371 2.34 -11.59 20.50
CA ILE A 371 2.25 -13.00 20.06
C ILE A 371 1.46 -13.83 21.09
N ALA A 372 1.75 -13.67 22.38
CA ALA A 372 1.04 -14.40 23.45
C ALA A 372 -0.43 -14.02 23.56
N GLY A 373 -0.81 -12.80 23.18
CA GLY A 373 -2.22 -12.36 23.21
C GLY A 373 -3.05 -12.85 22.01
N LEU A 374 -2.39 -13.30 20.96
CA LEU A 374 -3.01 -13.96 19.80
C LEU A 374 -2.91 -15.48 19.88
N LEU A 375 -2.05 -15.98 20.77
CA LEU A 375 -1.98 -17.37 21.18
C LEU A 375 -2.68 -17.48 22.53
N GLY A 376 -3.59 -18.44 22.69
CA GLY A 376 -4.16 -18.77 24.00
C GLY A 376 -3.05 -19.14 25.00
N PRO A 377 -3.38 -19.26 26.28
CA PRO A 377 -2.43 -19.57 27.34
C PRO A 377 -1.68 -20.89 27.15
N ASP A 378 -2.10 -21.71 26.20
CA ASP A 378 -1.48 -22.98 25.77
C ASP A 378 -0.58 -22.82 24.52
N GLY A 379 -0.29 -21.60 24.06
CA GLY A 379 0.55 -21.33 22.89
C GLY A 379 -0.10 -21.69 21.54
N ARG A 380 -1.38 -22.07 21.54
CA ARG A 380 -2.15 -22.29 20.32
C ARG A 380 -2.82 -20.99 19.88
N SER A 381 -2.90 -20.76 18.59
CA SER A 381 -3.74 -19.65 18.08
C SER A 381 -5.13 -19.82 18.68
N ILE A 382 -5.66 -18.77 19.31
CA ILE A 382 -7.06 -18.80 19.75
C ILE A 382 -7.85 -19.03 18.46
N GLY A 383 -8.24 -20.30 18.26
CA GLY A 383 -9.05 -20.70 17.14
C GLY A 383 -10.36 -19.94 17.24
N LEU A 384 -10.44 -18.88 16.46
CA LEU A 384 -11.71 -18.28 16.13
C LEU A 384 -12.33 -19.20 15.09
N LEU A 385 -13.11 -20.18 15.57
CA LEU A 385 -14.10 -20.89 14.77
C LEU A 385 -15.14 -19.94 14.25
#